data_8ddaaf941e9a9f7c5c5c18acfe7314c8
#
_entry.id   8ddaaf941e9a9f7c5c5c18acfe7314c8
#
_cell.length_a   1.000
_cell.length_b   1.000
_cell.length_c   1.000
_cell.angle_alpha   90.00
_cell.angle_beta   90.00
_cell.angle_gamma   90.00
#
_symmetry.space_group_name_H-M   'P 1'
#
loop_
_entity.id
_entity.type
_entity.pdbx_description
1 polymer ?
#
loop_
_entity_poly.entity_id
_entity_poly.type
_entity_poly.pdbx_seq_one_letter_code
_entity_poly.pdbx_strand_id
1 'polypeptide(L)'
;MTWIILQFVFLAMPVVLPALLYRSRRYFMARFYDKMIWSEKARRLYAHVLLIVLLLFHYVYTSGHPGEFGVVPSTIVCAAWASFRRADRWMRCLLDRPKHFVWFALLALVIGFVPHLYTTAVTASYLLLAALFYPSVRIMSEWSQNDIRRIFEWVKHPETFAESYHDHHHTGLPHDADNGNSDQSAQ
;
A
#
# COMPACT_ATOMS: atom_id res chain seq x y z
N MET A 1 26.84 -17.31 0.87
CA MET A 1 26.84 -15.90 0.45
C MET A 1 25.53 -15.48 -0.22
N THR A 2 24.99 -16.24 -1.17
CA THR A 2 23.71 -15.92 -1.87
C THR A 2 22.50 -15.72 -0.94
N TRP A 3 22.39 -16.52 0.12
CA TRP A 3 21.29 -16.42 1.09
C TRP A 3 21.30 -15.09 1.88
N ILE A 4 22.48 -14.62 2.27
CA ILE A 4 22.61 -13.34 2.99
C ILE A 4 22.21 -12.18 2.08
N ILE A 5 22.66 -12.20 0.84
CA ILE A 5 22.29 -11.17 -0.16
C ILE A 5 20.79 -11.14 -0.39
N LEU A 6 20.17 -12.32 -0.51
CA LEU A 6 18.73 -12.44 -0.73
C LEU A 6 17.92 -11.91 0.46
N GLN A 7 18.36 -12.17 1.70
CA GLN A 7 17.75 -11.62 2.91
C GLN A 7 17.86 -10.08 2.95
N PHE A 8 19.02 -9.53 2.60
CA PHE A 8 19.18 -8.07 2.49
C PHE A 8 18.26 -7.46 1.44
N VAL A 9 18.09 -8.10 0.29
CA VAL A 9 17.15 -7.66 -0.76
C VAL A 9 15.72 -7.65 -0.23
N PHE A 10 15.28 -8.71 0.44
CA PHE A 10 13.94 -8.76 1.01
C PHE A 10 13.72 -7.72 2.11
N LEU A 11 14.72 -7.45 2.94
CA LEU A 11 14.64 -6.43 3.98
C LEU A 11 14.64 -5.01 3.40
N ALA A 12 15.43 -4.78 2.35
CA ALA A 12 15.53 -3.47 1.73
C ALA A 12 14.29 -3.08 0.91
N MET A 13 13.59 -4.06 0.30
CA MET A 13 12.43 -3.80 -0.56
C MET A 13 11.35 -2.93 0.09
N PRO A 14 10.86 -3.20 1.30
CA PRO A 14 9.83 -2.38 1.95
C PRO A 14 10.22 -0.93 2.20
N VAL A 15 11.51 -0.64 2.21
CA VAL A 15 12.04 0.72 2.40
C VAL A 15 12.37 1.37 1.06
N VAL A 16 13.07 0.65 0.18
CA VAL A 16 13.56 1.19 -1.09
C VAL A 16 12.43 1.43 -2.09
N LEU A 17 11.45 0.53 -2.17
CA LEU A 17 10.33 0.70 -3.10
C LEU A 17 9.50 1.94 -2.79
N PRO A 18 9.08 2.22 -1.55
CA PRO A 18 8.42 3.50 -1.23
C PRO A 18 9.30 4.70 -1.51
N ALA A 19 10.57 4.66 -1.13
CA ALA A 19 11.48 5.79 -1.33
C ALA A 19 11.67 6.15 -2.81
N LEU A 20 11.68 5.16 -3.69
CA LEU A 20 11.87 5.36 -5.13
C LEU A 20 10.57 5.60 -5.91
N LEU A 21 9.49 4.94 -5.51
CA LEU A 21 8.24 4.90 -6.29
C LEU A 21 7.13 5.74 -5.68
N TYR A 22 7.13 5.93 -4.35
CA TYR A 22 6.15 6.76 -3.69
C TYR A 22 6.37 8.22 -4.07
N ARG A 23 5.34 8.93 -4.52
CA ARG A 23 5.41 10.27 -5.12
C ARG A 23 6.21 10.36 -6.43
N SER A 24 6.52 9.23 -7.07
CA SER A 24 7.18 9.27 -8.36
C SER A 24 6.24 9.81 -9.44
N ARG A 25 6.62 10.91 -10.09
CA ARG A 25 5.90 11.51 -11.22
C ARG A 25 6.10 10.74 -12.54
N ARG A 26 6.59 9.51 -12.48
CA ARG A 26 6.85 8.72 -13.68
C ARG A 26 5.53 8.22 -14.29
N TYR A 27 5.43 8.28 -15.59
CA TYR A 27 4.29 7.80 -16.37
C TYR A 27 3.87 6.35 -16.02
N PHE A 28 4.83 5.50 -15.68
CA PHE A 28 4.56 4.13 -15.23
C PHE A 28 3.70 4.09 -13.95
N MET A 29 4.00 4.96 -12.97
CA MET A 29 3.25 5.00 -11.71
C MET A 29 1.83 5.52 -11.92
N ALA A 30 1.65 6.52 -12.77
CA ALA A 30 0.32 7.00 -13.14
C ALA A 30 -0.52 5.89 -13.78
N ARG A 31 0.04 5.12 -14.73
CA ARG A 31 -0.63 3.96 -15.31
C ARG A 31 -0.92 2.85 -14.31
N PHE A 32 -0.01 2.63 -13.37
CA PHE A 32 -0.21 1.64 -12.31
C PHE A 32 -1.42 2.01 -11.44
N TYR A 33 -1.48 3.24 -10.95
CA TYR A 33 -2.59 3.73 -10.13
C TYR A 33 -3.92 3.72 -10.91
N ASP A 34 -3.92 4.18 -12.14
CA ASP A 34 -5.09 4.13 -13.02
C ASP A 34 -5.65 2.70 -13.12
N LYS A 35 -4.80 1.72 -13.44
CA LYS A 35 -5.22 0.32 -13.49
C LYS A 35 -5.69 -0.23 -12.15
N MET A 36 -5.05 0.18 -11.04
CA MET A 36 -5.44 -0.25 -9.71
C MET A 36 -6.81 0.28 -9.29
N ILE A 37 -7.20 1.47 -9.74
CA ILE A 37 -8.51 2.06 -9.47
C ILE A 37 -9.61 1.35 -10.27
N TRP A 38 -9.42 1.24 -11.59
CA TRP A 38 -10.46 0.74 -12.48
C TRP A 38 -10.60 -0.78 -12.54
N SER A 39 -9.52 -1.53 -12.29
CA SER A 39 -9.51 -2.97 -12.52
C SER A 39 -9.41 -3.78 -11.23
N GLU A 40 -10.48 -4.46 -10.86
CA GLU A 40 -10.44 -5.45 -9.79
C GLU A 40 -9.43 -6.57 -10.08
N LYS A 41 -9.28 -6.95 -11.37
CA LYS A 41 -8.30 -7.95 -11.78
C LYS A 41 -6.87 -7.49 -11.48
N ALA A 42 -6.56 -6.20 -11.68
CA ALA A 42 -5.25 -5.63 -11.36
C ALA A 42 -5.00 -5.64 -9.84
N ARG A 43 -5.98 -5.25 -9.02
CA ARG A 43 -5.87 -5.33 -7.55
C ARG A 43 -5.68 -6.77 -7.07
N ARG A 44 -6.40 -7.71 -7.67
CA ARG A 44 -6.27 -9.13 -7.36
C ARG A 44 -4.88 -9.65 -7.72
N LEU A 45 -4.39 -9.30 -8.92
CA LEU A 45 -3.02 -9.65 -9.36
C LEU A 45 -1.97 -9.07 -8.39
N TYR A 46 -2.12 -7.81 -8.02
CA TYR A 46 -1.22 -7.14 -7.07
C TYR A 46 -1.14 -7.89 -5.72
N ALA A 47 -2.30 -8.25 -5.15
CA ALA A 47 -2.36 -9.00 -3.90
C ALA A 47 -1.72 -10.40 -4.03
N HIS A 48 -1.89 -11.08 -5.17
CA HIS A 48 -1.29 -12.40 -5.38
C HIS A 48 0.22 -12.31 -5.60
N VAL A 49 0.71 -11.32 -6.35
CA VAL A 49 2.15 -11.09 -6.53
C VAL A 49 2.81 -10.84 -5.18
N LEU A 50 2.21 -10.02 -4.33
CA LEU A 50 2.72 -9.79 -2.98
C LEU A 50 2.76 -11.10 -2.15
N LEU A 51 1.70 -11.90 -2.21
CA LEU A 51 1.64 -13.19 -1.53
C LEU A 51 2.77 -14.13 -2.01
N ILE A 52 3.00 -14.20 -3.31
CA ILE A 52 4.09 -15.01 -3.89
C ILE A 52 5.45 -14.52 -3.37
N VAL A 53 5.67 -13.21 -3.32
CA VAL A 53 6.92 -12.64 -2.78
C VAL A 53 7.09 -13.00 -1.30
N LEU A 54 6.03 -12.92 -0.50
CA LEU A 54 6.07 -13.31 0.91
C LEU A 54 6.32 -14.81 1.10
N LEU A 55 5.68 -15.66 0.32
CA LEU A 55 5.90 -17.12 0.38
C LEU A 55 7.33 -17.48 -0.04
N LEU A 56 7.85 -16.81 -1.06
CA LEU A 56 9.24 -16.98 -1.48
C LEU A 56 10.20 -16.56 -0.35
N PHE A 57 9.94 -15.42 0.30
CA PHE A 57 10.70 -14.98 1.46
C PHE A 57 10.66 -16.03 2.59
N HIS A 58 9.48 -16.55 2.92
CA HIS A 58 9.35 -17.60 3.94
C HIS A 58 10.19 -18.83 3.59
N TYR A 59 10.09 -19.32 2.36
CA TYR A 59 10.85 -20.48 1.91
C TYR A 59 12.36 -20.25 2.04
N VAL A 60 12.83 -19.10 1.60
CA VAL A 60 14.25 -18.73 1.66
C VAL A 60 14.73 -18.62 3.09
N TYR A 61 13.97 -17.94 3.93
CA TYR A 61 14.40 -17.64 5.30
C TYR A 61 14.38 -18.90 6.19
N THR A 62 13.32 -19.68 6.13
CA THR A 62 13.18 -20.91 6.94
C THR A 62 14.22 -21.96 6.60
N SER A 63 14.68 -22.01 5.34
CA SER A 63 15.74 -22.94 4.91
C SER A 63 17.07 -22.68 5.62
N GLY A 64 17.32 -21.44 6.04
CA GLY A 64 18.55 -21.03 6.73
C GLY A 64 18.42 -20.90 8.26
N HIS A 65 17.20 -20.84 8.79
CA HIS A 65 16.93 -20.55 10.20
C HIS A 65 15.88 -21.50 10.80
N PRO A 66 16.23 -22.78 11.03
CA PRO A 66 15.32 -23.72 11.67
C PRO A 66 15.04 -23.26 13.11
N GLY A 67 13.76 -23.25 13.51
CA GLY A 67 13.33 -22.84 14.85
C GLY A 67 12.94 -21.37 15.00
N GLU A 68 12.84 -20.63 13.92
CA GLU A 68 12.25 -19.27 13.92
C GLU A 68 10.77 -19.33 14.29
N PHE A 69 10.43 -18.82 15.47
CA PHE A 69 9.04 -18.82 15.95
C PHE A 69 8.13 -17.88 15.13
N GLY A 70 8.68 -16.80 14.60
CA GLY A 70 7.98 -15.82 13.79
C GLY A 70 7.35 -16.37 12.51
N VAL A 71 7.78 -17.57 12.08
CA VAL A 71 7.19 -18.26 10.91
C VAL A 71 5.72 -18.61 11.14
N VAL A 72 5.34 -18.97 12.37
CA VAL A 72 3.96 -19.36 12.69
C VAL A 72 2.97 -18.21 12.48
N PRO A 73 3.11 -17.04 13.15
CA PRO A 73 2.19 -15.93 12.93
C PRO A 73 2.27 -15.38 11.50
N SER A 74 3.44 -15.36 10.87
CA SER A 74 3.56 -14.88 9.50
C SER A 74 2.87 -15.82 8.50
N THR A 75 2.92 -17.14 8.71
CA THR A 75 2.18 -18.12 7.89
C THR A 75 0.67 -17.96 8.04
N ILE A 76 0.17 -17.70 9.24
CA ILE A 76 -1.26 -17.41 9.48
C ILE A 76 -1.68 -16.16 8.70
N VAL A 77 -0.86 -15.12 8.72
CA VAL A 77 -1.11 -13.89 7.95
C VAL A 77 -1.12 -14.17 6.44
N CYS A 78 -0.13 -14.91 5.92
CA CYS A 78 -0.10 -15.30 4.50
C CYS A 78 -1.33 -16.15 4.11
N ALA A 79 -1.75 -17.08 4.94
CA ALA A 79 -2.94 -17.89 4.70
C ALA A 79 -4.23 -17.04 4.70
N ALA A 80 -4.34 -16.08 5.61
CA ALA A 80 -5.43 -15.12 5.61
C ALA A 80 -5.42 -14.22 4.37
N TRP A 81 -4.23 -13.85 3.90
CA TRP A 81 -4.03 -13.03 2.69
C TRP A 81 -4.35 -13.77 1.40
N ALA A 82 -4.28 -15.09 1.35
CA ALA A 82 -4.65 -15.89 0.20
C ALA A 82 -6.10 -15.63 -0.26
N SER A 83 -6.97 -15.20 0.66
CA SER A 83 -8.31 -14.71 0.31
C SER A 83 -8.26 -13.25 -0.14
N PHE A 84 -8.43 -12.98 -1.43
CA PHE A 84 -8.42 -11.61 -1.97
C PHE A 84 -9.37 -10.65 -1.23
N ARG A 85 -10.58 -11.11 -0.86
CA ARG A 85 -11.55 -10.27 -0.12
C ARG A 85 -11.02 -9.81 1.24
N ARG A 86 -10.24 -10.65 1.93
CA ARG A 86 -9.61 -10.28 3.21
C ARG A 86 -8.44 -9.34 2.99
N ALA A 87 -7.58 -9.64 2.01
CA ALA A 87 -6.44 -8.80 1.65
C ALA A 87 -6.90 -7.39 1.24
N ASP A 88 -7.89 -7.27 0.37
CA ASP A 88 -8.50 -6.00 -0.05
C ASP A 88 -9.04 -5.21 1.16
N ARG A 89 -9.80 -5.87 2.04
CA ARG A 89 -10.35 -5.22 3.25
C ARG A 89 -9.25 -4.74 4.20
N TRP A 90 -8.21 -5.53 4.42
CA TRP A 90 -7.11 -5.16 5.31
C TRP A 90 -6.31 -3.99 4.77
N MET A 91 -5.96 -4.00 3.48
CA MET A 91 -5.24 -2.90 2.86
C MET A 91 -6.02 -1.58 2.96
N ARG A 92 -7.32 -1.60 2.68
CA ARG A 92 -8.18 -0.41 2.82
C ARG A 92 -8.30 0.06 4.27
N CYS A 93 -8.53 -0.85 5.20
CA CYS A 93 -8.65 -0.51 6.62
C CYS A 93 -7.38 0.16 7.18
N LEU A 94 -6.19 -0.30 6.72
CA LEU A 94 -4.92 0.32 7.09
C LEU A 94 -4.78 1.74 6.53
N LEU A 95 -5.30 1.99 5.33
CA LEU A 95 -5.25 3.30 4.67
C LEU A 95 -6.25 4.30 5.24
N ASP A 96 -7.47 3.86 5.54
CA ASP A 96 -8.53 4.73 6.03
C ASP A 96 -8.20 5.36 7.41
N ARG A 97 -7.21 4.81 8.11
CA ARG A 97 -6.81 5.26 9.44
C ARG A 97 -5.31 5.49 9.56
N PRO A 98 -4.80 6.68 9.20
CA PRO A 98 -3.37 6.97 9.17
C PRO A 98 -2.68 6.75 10.54
N LYS A 99 -3.38 6.98 11.64
CA LYS A 99 -2.85 6.69 12.98
C LYS A 99 -2.57 5.20 13.19
N HIS A 100 -3.44 4.32 12.67
CA HIS A 100 -3.22 2.87 12.76
C HIS A 100 -2.06 2.44 11.89
N PHE A 101 -1.90 3.02 10.70
CA PHE A 101 -0.76 2.74 9.83
C PHE A 101 0.58 3.03 10.55
N VAL A 102 0.70 4.20 11.18
CA VAL A 102 1.89 4.56 11.96
C VAL A 102 2.13 3.60 13.13
N TRP A 103 1.07 3.25 13.88
CA TRP A 103 1.17 2.30 14.98
C TRP A 103 1.61 0.90 14.51
N PHE A 104 1.08 0.41 13.39
CA PHE A 104 1.51 -0.86 12.81
C PHE A 104 2.94 -0.81 12.31
N ALA A 105 3.39 0.32 11.75
CA ALA A 105 4.78 0.51 11.33
C ALA A 105 5.74 0.48 12.53
N LEU A 106 5.39 1.19 13.61
CA LEU A 106 6.16 1.15 14.85
C LEU A 106 6.17 -0.25 15.47
N LEU A 107 5.02 -0.94 15.48
CA LEU A 107 4.93 -2.31 15.97
C LEU A 107 5.80 -3.27 15.15
N ALA A 108 5.76 -3.18 13.82
CA ALA A 108 6.61 -3.98 12.95
C ALA A 108 8.11 -3.73 13.22
N LEU A 109 8.47 -2.46 13.44
CA LEU A 109 9.83 -2.09 13.81
C LEU A 109 10.25 -2.72 15.15
N VAL A 110 9.41 -2.59 16.18
CA VAL A 110 9.69 -3.16 17.53
C VAL A 110 9.81 -4.69 17.46
N ILE A 111 8.89 -5.35 16.75
CA ILE A 111 8.94 -6.82 16.56
C ILE A 111 10.24 -7.23 15.84
N GLY A 112 10.77 -6.41 14.94
CA GLY A 112 12.03 -6.67 14.25
C GLY A 112 13.26 -6.77 15.16
N PHE A 113 13.21 -6.16 16.37
CA PHE A 113 14.26 -6.27 17.38
C PHE A 113 14.07 -7.48 18.31
N VAL A 114 12.93 -8.16 18.25
CA VAL A 114 12.68 -9.34 19.09
C VAL A 114 13.31 -10.58 18.43
N PRO A 115 14.20 -11.29 19.13
CA PRO A 115 14.78 -12.52 18.62
C PRO A 115 13.69 -13.52 18.19
N HIS A 116 13.94 -14.24 17.11
CA HIS A 116 13.03 -15.26 16.55
C HIS A 116 11.65 -14.76 16.03
N LEU A 117 11.45 -13.43 15.89
CA LEU A 117 10.23 -12.83 15.30
C LEU A 117 10.51 -12.06 14.01
N TYR A 118 11.68 -12.20 13.43
CA TYR A 118 12.10 -11.47 12.24
C TYR A 118 11.16 -11.68 11.04
N THR A 119 10.73 -12.93 10.79
CA THR A 119 9.77 -13.24 9.71
C THR A 119 8.44 -12.53 9.87
N THR A 120 7.96 -12.37 11.11
CA THR A 120 6.74 -11.61 11.40
C THR A 120 6.93 -10.12 11.10
N ALA A 121 8.06 -9.53 11.51
CA ALA A 121 8.38 -8.13 11.24
C ALA A 121 8.45 -7.83 9.74
N VAL A 122 9.15 -8.68 8.98
CA VAL A 122 9.25 -8.54 7.53
C VAL A 122 7.87 -8.69 6.87
N THR A 123 7.07 -9.68 7.27
CA THR A 123 5.71 -9.86 6.76
C THR A 123 4.85 -8.63 7.02
N ALA A 124 4.87 -8.08 8.24
CA ALA A 124 4.15 -6.85 8.57
C ALA A 124 4.63 -5.66 7.72
N SER A 125 5.94 -5.52 7.50
CA SER A 125 6.51 -4.47 6.65
C SER A 125 6.05 -4.57 5.19
N TYR A 126 5.96 -5.78 4.64
CA TYR A 126 5.41 -6.01 3.30
C TYR A 126 3.91 -5.71 3.20
N LEU A 127 3.15 -5.99 4.26
CA LEU A 127 1.73 -5.62 4.30
C LEU A 127 1.55 -4.10 4.30
N LEU A 128 2.38 -3.38 5.05
CA LEU A 128 2.38 -1.92 5.07
C LEU A 128 2.78 -1.35 3.70
N LEU A 129 3.83 -1.92 3.09
CA LEU A 129 4.23 -1.57 1.72
C LEU A 129 3.08 -1.76 0.75
N ALA A 130 2.39 -2.91 0.83
CA ALA A 130 1.26 -3.21 -0.03
C ALA A 130 0.12 -2.21 0.15
N ALA A 131 -0.22 -1.89 1.38
CA ALA A 131 -1.25 -0.91 1.69
C ALA A 131 -0.88 0.47 1.14
N LEU A 132 0.37 0.88 1.22
CA LEU A 132 0.84 2.20 0.76
C LEU A 132 0.56 2.46 -0.73
N PHE A 133 0.66 1.43 -1.57
CA PHE A 133 0.40 1.51 -3.02
C PHE A 133 -1.03 1.11 -3.40
N TYR A 134 -1.88 0.77 -2.44
CA TYR A 134 -3.25 0.34 -2.69
C TYR A 134 -4.22 1.52 -2.73
N PRO A 135 -5.24 1.53 -3.63
CA PRO A 135 -6.21 2.61 -3.67
C PRO A 135 -7.10 2.64 -2.42
N SER A 136 -7.24 3.82 -1.80
CA SER A 136 -8.15 4.03 -0.69
C SER A 136 -9.62 4.01 -1.14
N VAL A 137 -10.54 3.78 -0.21
CA VAL A 137 -11.98 3.81 -0.50
C VAL A 137 -12.40 5.19 -0.99
N ARG A 138 -11.83 6.24 -0.42
CA ARG A 138 -12.10 7.63 -0.80
C ARG A 138 -11.75 7.90 -2.25
N ILE A 139 -10.53 7.53 -2.69
CA ILE A 139 -10.11 7.70 -4.09
C ILE A 139 -11.04 6.93 -5.03
N MET A 140 -11.43 5.72 -4.65
CA MET A 140 -12.33 4.93 -5.48
C MET A 140 -13.74 5.53 -5.56
N SER A 141 -14.25 6.14 -4.48
CA SER A 141 -15.57 6.79 -4.47
C SER A 141 -15.56 8.09 -5.28
N GLU A 142 -14.55 8.93 -5.11
CA GLU A 142 -14.38 10.18 -5.86
C GLU A 142 -14.24 9.88 -7.36
N TRP A 143 -13.53 8.82 -7.71
CA TRP A 143 -13.38 8.38 -9.09
C TRP A 143 -14.66 7.79 -9.69
N SER A 144 -15.46 7.12 -8.87
CA SER A 144 -16.75 6.56 -9.28
C SER A 144 -17.82 7.64 -9.50
N GLN A 145 -17.72 8.80 -8.85
CA GLN A 145 -18.69 9.89 -8.96
C GLN A 145 -18.53 10.75 -10.23
N ASN A 146 -17.57 10.44 -11.08
CA ASN A 146 -17.54 10.80 -12.49
C ASN A 146 -17.52 12.30 -12.80
N ASP A 147 -16.38 12.91 -12.71
CA ASP A 147 -16.10 14.11 -13.51
C ASP A 147 -15.25 13.73 -14.71
N ILE A 148 -15.91 13.44 -15.85
CA ILE A 148 -15.28 13.09 -17.15
C ILE A 148 -14.20 14.13 -17.53
N ARG A 149 -14.35 15.40 -17.11
CA ARG A 149 -13.38 16.46 -17.34
C ARG A 149 -12.08 16.22 -16.59
N ARG A 150 -12.14 15.80 -15.32
CA ARG A 150 -10.94 15.47 -14.51
C ARG A 150 -10.20 14.26 -15.07
N ILE A 151 -10.92 13.26 -15.56
CA ILE A 151 -10.31 12.09 -16.20
C ILE A 151 -9.53 12.51 -17.45
N PHE A 152 -10.07 13.41 -18.28
CA PHE A 152 -9.38 13.93 -19.47
C PHE A 152 -8.15 14.78 -19.12
N GLU A 153 -8.18 15.60 -18.08
CA GLU A 153 -7.01 16.34 -17.60
C GLU A 153 -5.91 15.41 -17.10
N TRP A 154 -6.26 14.38 -16.38
CA TRP A 154 -5.28 13.41 -15.85
C TRP A 154 -4.67 12.50 -16.91
N VAL A 155 -5.42 12.18 -17.98
CA VAL A 155 -4.85 11.51 -19.14
C VAL A 155 -3.87 12.40 -19.90
N LYS A 156 -4.12 13.71 -19.94
CA LYS A 156 -3.20 14.69 -20.54
C LYS A 156 -1.98 15.00 -19.67
N HIS A 157 -2.16 15.00 -18.37
CA HIS A 157 -1.14 15.38 -17.37
C HIS A 157 -0.99 14.29 -16.29
N PRO A 158 -0.33 13.16 -16.61
CA PRO A 158 -0.16 12.04 -15.67
C PRO A 158 0.62 12.41 -14.40
N GLU A 159 1.38 13.50 -14.43
CA GLU A 159 2.13 14.09 -13.32
C GLU A 159 1.20 14.65 -12.25
N THR A 160 0.17 15.39 -12.65
CA THR A 160 -0.84 15.95 -11.74
C THR A 160 -1.71 14.86 -11.11
N PHE A 161 -1.91 13.76 -11.84
CA PHE A 161 -2.62 12.59 -11.32
C PHE A 161 -1.89 11.91 -10.16
N ALA A 162 -0.58 11.67 -10.29
CA ALA A 162 0.20 11.05 -9.21
C ALA A 162 0.24 11.95 -7.97
N GLU A 163 0.31 13.26 -8.15
CA GLU A 163 0.31 14.26 -7.09
C GLU A 163 -1.05 14.31 -6.38
N SER A 164 -2.14 14.39 -7.13
CA SER A 164 -3.51 14.36 -6.61
C SER A 164 -3.83 13.04 -5.88
N TYR A 165 -3.37 11.90 -6.41
CA TYR A 165 -3.54 10.60 -5.77
C TYR A 165 -2.91 10.57 -4.37
N HIS A 166 -1.71 11.14 -4.20
CA HIS A 166 -1.02 11.17 -2.92
C HIS A 166 -1.59 12.20 -1.95
N ASP A 167 -1.98 13.36 -2.43
CA ASP A 167 -2.59 14.40 -1.60
C ASP A 167 -3.94 13.96 -1.03
N HIS A 168 -4.77 13.30 -1.82
CA HIS A 168 -6.04 12.72 -1.35
C HIS A 168 -5.85 11.51 -0.42
N HIS A 169 -4.71 10.86 -0.49
CA HIS A 169 -4.37 9.72 0.38
C HIS A 169 -3.99 10.15 1.81
N HIS A 170 -3.43 11.35 1.97
CA HIS A 170 -2.84 11.80 3.24
C HIS A 170 -3.58 12.97 3.89
N THR A 171 -4.29 13.77 3.12
CA THR A 171 -5.06 14.89 3.65
C THR A 171 -6.45 14.43 4.05
N GLY A 172 -6.63 14.08 5.32
CA GLY A 172 -7.95 13.86 5.92
C GLY A 172 -8.76 15.15 6.10
N LEU A 173 -8.54 16.18 5.29
CA LEU A 173 -9.27 17.45 5.32
C LEU A 173 -10.34 17.46 4.21
N PRO A 174 -11.59 17.78 4.54
CA PRO A 174 -12.62 18.03 3.53
C PRO A 174 -12.26 19.30 2.77
N HIS A 175 -11.99 19.17 1.47
CA HIS A 175 -11.67 20.31 0.60
C HIS A 175 -12.91 21.11 0.17
N ASP A 176 -14.10 20.82 0.71
CA ASP A 176 -15.36 21.37 0.23
C ASP A 176 -16.05 22.37 1.19
N ALA A 177 -15.30 23.02 2.08
CA ALA A 177 -15.90 23.99 2.98
C ALA A 177 -15.79 25.47 2.55
N ASP A 178 -15.19 25.77 1.36
CA ASP A 178 -14.86 27.18 1.05
C ASP A 178 -15.31 27.70 -0.32
N ASN A 179 -16.39 27.15 -0.90
CA ASN A 179 -16.95 27.74 -2.12
C ASN A 179 -18.50 27.82 -2.08
N GLY A 180 -19.03 28.46 -1.08
CA GLY A 180 -20.48 28.63 -1.01
C GLY A 180 -20.96 29.70 -0.05
N ASN A 181 -20.39 30.90 -0.04
CA ASN A 181 -21.12 32.05 0.53
C ASN A 181 -20.40 33.40 0.28
N SER A 182 -20.39 33.82 -0.97
CA SER A 182 -20.15 35.24 -1.27
C SER A 182 -20.92 35.59 -2.52
N ASP A 183 -22.26 35.71 -2.41
CA ASP A 183 -23.11 36.56 -3.26
C ASP A 183 -24.58 36.45 -2.83
N GLN A 184 -24.92 37.05 -1.69
CA GLN A 184 -26.28 37.51 -1.38
C GLN A 184 -26.24 38.59 -0.28
N SER A 185 -25.72 39.77 -0.64
CA SER A 185 -26.08 40.98 0.09
C SER A 185 -25.80 42.20 -0.79
N ALA A 186 -26.64 42.37 -1.80
CA ALA A 186 -26.84 43.65 -2.47
C ALA A 186 -28.18 43.62 -3.22
N GLN A 187 -29.27 43.85 -2.52
CA GLN A 187 -30.45 44.62 -2.97
C GLN A 187 -31.32 44.88 -1.79
#